data_5ec4daac27ea17921edef3dc611c3077
#
_entry.id   5ec4daac27ea17921edef3dc611c3077
#
_cell.length_a   1.000
_cell.length_b   1.000
_cell.length_c   1.000
_cell.angle_alpha   90.00
_cell.angle_beta   90.00
_cell.angle_gamma   90.00
#
_symmetry.space_group_name_H-M   'P 1'
#
loop_
_entity.id
_entity.type
_entity.pdbx_description
1 polymer ?
#
loop_
_entity_poly.entity_id
_entity_poly.type
_entity_poly.pdbx_seq_one_letter_code
_entity_poly.pdbx_strand_id
1 'polypeptide(L)'
;MVSMNSEIWKPAPFSPSFTDREIGPFFEMRMYTFEPEQIDKILGPWEQKLEARNNLAPLVGAFISEIGDVNKFMHIWGYKSLQHRTEAREKFSSIGWPPKSDAKPPLKMENKIVMAANFSPIK
;
A
#
# COMPACT_ATOMS: atom_id res chain seq x y z
N MET A 1 7.55 24.23 15.14
CA MET A 1 7.15 23.67 13.83
C MET A 1 7.80 24.47 12.73
N VAL A 2 8.46 23.81 11.79
CA VAL A 2 9.17 24.46 10.68
C VAL A 2 8.27 24.50 9.42
N SER A 3 7.55 23.43 9.16
CA SER A 3 6.62 23.33 8.04
C SER A 3 5.51 22.34 8.33
N MET A 4 4.39 22.49 7.64
CA MET A 4 3.26 21.54 7.67
C MET A 4 2.70 21.40 6.26
N ASN A 5 2.59 20.15 5.81
CA ASN A 5 1.93 19.81 4.56
C ASN A 5 0.72 18.93 4.87
N SER A 6 -0.38 19.16 4.17
CA SER A 6 -1.59 18.36 4.32
C SER A 6 -2.02 17.82 2.96
N GLU A 7 -2.39 16.54 2.96
CA GLU A 7 -2.92 15.86 1.78
C GLU A 7 -4.19 15.10 2.17
N ILE A 8 -5.10 14.95 1.23
CA ILE A 8 -6.31 14.16 1.40
C ILE A 8 -6.24 12.97 0.45
N TRP A 9 -6.47 11.78 1.00
CA TRP A 9 -6.41 10.52 0.30
C TRP A 9 -7.76 9.80 0.37
N LYS A 10 -8.19 9.27 -0.75
CA LYS A 10 -9.41 8.49 -0.88
C LYS A 10 -9.06 7.00 -0.84
N PRO A 11 -9.76 6.18 -0.03
CA PRO A 11 -9.54 4.73 -0.06
C PRO A 11 -9.83 4.14 -1.44
N ALA A 12 -8.99 3.20 -1.88
CA ALA A 12 -9.30 2.37 -3.04
C ALA A 12 -10.51 1.47 -2.73
N PRO A 13 -11.27 0.99 -3.75
CA PRO A 13 -12.46 0.18 -3.52
C PRO A 13 -12.22 -1.06 -2.65
N PHE A 14 -11.05 -1.68 -2.75
CA PHE A 14 -10.66 -2.87 -2.01
C PHE A 14 -9.93 -2.58 -0.69
N SER A 15 -9.76 -1.31 -0.33
CA SER A 15 -9.06 -0.95 0.92
C SER A 15 -9.86 -1.44 2.13
N PRO A 16 -9.22 -2.14 3.10
CA PRO A 16 -9.90 -2.58 4.31
C PRO A 16 -10.41 -1.40 5.13
N SER A 17 -11.47 -1.64 5.92
CA SER A 17 -11.95 -0.68 6.90
C SER A 17 -10.91 -0.48 8.01
N PHE A 18 -10.86 0.72 8.57
CA PHE A 18 -10.03 1.03 9.73
C PHE A 18 -10.70 0.50 11.00
N THR A 19 -10.31 -0.71 11.38
CA THR A 19 -10.72 -1.35 12.63
C THR A 19 -9.48 -1.72 13.43
N ASP A 20 -9.63 -2.04 14.69
CA ASP A 20 -8.53 -2.50 15.53
C ASP A 20 -7.96 -3.81 14.96
N ARG A 21 -6.66 -3.81 14.67
CA ARG A 21 -5.96 -4.96 14.09
C ARG A 21 -4.54 -5.05 14.63
N GLU A 22 -4.09 -6.27 14.91
CA GLU A 22 -2.71 -6.57 15.29
C GLU A 22 -1.99 -7.27 14.12
N ILE A 23 -1.41 -6.48 13.23
CA ILE A 23 -0.80 -6.95 11.99
C ILE A 23 0.63 -6.42 11.75
N GLY A 24 1.15 -5.68 12.74
CA GLY A 24 2.54 -5.19 12.75
C GLY A 24 3.46 -6.06 13.60
N PRO A 25 4.50 -5.48 14.20
CA PRO A 25 4.69 -4.03 14.47
C PRO A 25 5.33 -3.21 13.36
N PHE A 26 5.79 -3.82 12.27
CA PHE A 26 6.42 -3.11 11.16
C PHE A 26 5.43 -2.92 10.02
N PHE A 27 5.43 -1.71 9.46
CA PHE A 27 4.57 -1.38 8.33
C PHE A 27 5.43 -0.80 7.21
N GLU A 28 5.20 -1.26 5.99
CA GLU A 28 5.80 -0.65 4.81
C GLU A 28 4.76 0.22 4.10
N MET A 29 5.01 1.51 4.08
CA MET A 29 4.24 2.49 3.33
C MET A 29 4.93 2.71 1.98
N ARG A 30 4.22 2.44 0.90
CA ARG A 30 4.72 2.62 -0.46
C ARG A 30 3.87 3.65 -1.17
N MET A 31 4.52 4.63 -1.77
CA MET A 31 3.86 5.67 -2.56
C MET A 31 4.39 5.65 -3.99
N TYR A 32 3.50 5.50 -4.93
CA TYR A 32 3.80 5.49 -6.35
C TYR A 32 3.17 6.72 -7.01
N THR A 33 3.95 7.41 -7.82
CA THR A 33 3.46 8.51 -8.65
C THR A 33 3.33 8.03 -10.08
N PHE A 34 2.16 8.22 -10.68
CA PHE A 34 1.85 7.81 -12.04
C PHE A 34 1.58 9.01 -12.94
N GLU A 35 1.60 8.77 -14.24
CA GLU A 35 0.95 9.67 -15.19
C GLU A 35 -0.57 9.68 -14.95
N PRO A 36 -1.29 10.73 -15.39
CA PRO A 36 -2.75 10.76 -15.29
C PRO A 36 -3.41 9.50 -15.89
N GLU A 37 -4.52 9.08 -15.32
CA GLU A 37 -5.37 7.94 -15.76
C GLU A 37 -4.76 6.55 -15.60
N GLN A 38 -3.52 6.42 -15.10
CA GLN A 38 -2.89 5.10 -14.97
C GLN A 38 -3.35 4.32 -13.73
N ILE A 39 -3.69 5.00 -12.64
CA ILE A 39 -4.09 4.34 -11.38
C ILE A 39 -5.34 3.47 -11.59
N ASP A 40 -6.33 3.95 -12.31
CA ASP A 40 -7.57 3.21 -12.55
C ASP A 40 -7.32 1.87 -13.26
N LYS A 41 -6.25 1.77 -14.03
CA LYS A 41 -5.87 0.54 -14.74
C LYS A 41 -5.27 -0.54 -13.83
N ILE A 42 -4.80 -0.18 -12.64
CA ILE A 42 -4.20 -1.14 -11.70
C ILE A 42 -5.19 -1.64 -10.65
N LEU A 43 -6.27 -0.92 -10.36
CA LEU A 43 -7.18 -1.24 -9.25
C LEU A 43 -7.86 -2.61 -9.42
N GLY A 44 -8.41 -2.90 -10.60
CA GLY A 44 -9.06 -4.18 -10.87
C GLY A 44 -8.10 -5.38 -10.75
N PRO A 45 -6.96 -5.38 -11.46
CA PRO A 45 -5.94 -6.42 -11.32
C PRO A 45 -5.45 -6.63 -9.89
N TRP A 46 -5.29 -5.55 -9.12
CA TRP A 46 -4.90 -5.63 -7.71
C TRP A 46 -5.95 -6.33 -6.86
N GLU A 47 -7.22 -5.96 -7.01
CA GLU A 47 -8.31 -6.57 -6.27
C GLU A 47 -8.38 -8.09 -6.52
N GLN A 48 -8.20 -8.53 -7.76
CA GLN A 48 -8.22 -9.94 -8.13
C GLN A 48 -7.10 -10.77 -7.47
N LYS A 49 -5.96 -10.16 -7.18
CA LYS A 49 -4.79 -10.83 -6.58
C LYS A 49 -4.61 -10.55 -5.08
N LEU A 50 -5.48 -9.73 -4.51
CA LEU A 50 -5.32 -9.22 -3.15
C LEU A 50 -5.35 -10.33 -2.09
N GLU A 51 -6.22 -11.33 -2.24
CA GLU A 51 -6.31 -12.43 -1.29
C GLU A 51 -4.99 -13.19 -1.17
N ALA A 52 -4.40 -13.57 -2.28
CA ALA A 52 -3.10 -14.26 -2.31
C ALA A 52 -1.99 -13.40 -1.69
N ARG A 53 -2.01 -12.09 -1.94
CA ARG A 53 -1.04 -11.16 -1.36
C ARG A 53 -1.24 -10.98 0.15
N ASN A 54 -2.50 -10.89 0.61
CA ASN A 54 -2.85 -10.78 2.03
C ASN A 54 -2.41 -12.01 2.83
N ASN A 55 -2.42 -13.19 2.24
CA ASN A 55 -1.94 -14.41 2.88
C ASN A 55 -0.43 -14.38 3.16
N LEU A 56 0.33 -13.59 2.43
CA LEU A 56 1.76 -13.38 2.69
C LEU A 56 2.00 -12.30 3.74
N ALA A 57 1.29 -11.20 3.65
CA ALA A 57 1.31 -10.11 4.61
C ALA A 57 0.09 -9.20 4.37
N PRO A 58 -0.64 -8.80 5.42
CA PRO A 58 -1.93 -8.13 5.27
C PRO A 58 -1.80 -6.68 4.78
N LEU A 59 -2.75 -6.28 3.95
CA LEU A 59 -2.95 -4.90 3.57
C LEU A 59 -3.56 -4.12 4.75
N VAL A 60 -2.91 -3.04 5.15
CA VAL A 60 -3.47 -2.06 6.09
C VAL A 60 -4.48 -1.17 5.38
N GLY A 61 -4.11 -0.65 4.22
CA GLY A 61 -4.96 0.19 3.40
C GLY A 61 -4.29 0.54 2.07
N ALA A 62 -5.11 0.91 1.10
CA ALA A 62 -4.69 1.42 -0.20
C ALA A 62 -5.47 2.70 -0.50
N PHE A 63 -4.78 3.72 -0.98
CA PHE A 63 -5.32 5.07 -1.09
C PHE A 63 -4.88 5.75 -2.39
N ILE A 64 -5.76 6.61 -2.90
CA ILE A 64 -5.51 7.43 -4.07
C ILE A 64 -5.53 8.89 -3.63
N SER A 65 -4.53 9.66 -4.04
CA SER A 65 -4.47 11.09 -3.71
C SER A 65 -5.63 11.87 -4.33
N GLU A 66 -6.28 12.68 -3.51
CA GLU A 66 -7.44 13.51 -3.90
C GLU A 66 -7.08 14.99 -3.89
N ILE A 67 -6.44 15.46 -2.82
CA ILE A 67 -6.00 16.84 -2.65
C ILE A 67 -4.54 16.84 -2.22
N GLY A 68 -3.76 17.75 -2.77
CA GLY A 68 -2.30 17.80 -2.69
C GLY A 68 -1.70 17.38 -4.02
N ASP A 69 -0.57 16.72 -4.02
CA ASP A 69 -0.01 16.12 -5.23
C ASP A 69 -0.90 14.97 -5.69
N VAL A 70 -1.44 15.08 -6.89
CA VAL A 70 -2.36 14.08 -7.47
C VAL A 70 -1.61 12.97 -8.21
N ASN A 71 -2.36 11.99 -8.72
CA ASN A 71 -1.84 10.81 -9.44
C ASN A 71 -0.89 9.94 -8.62
N LYS A 72 -1.10 9.93 -7.30
CA LYS A 72 -0.38 9.07 -6.38
C LYS A 72 -1.26 7.93 -5.87
N PHE A 73 -0.64 6.77 -5.75
CA PHE A 73 -1.23 5.58 -5.14
C PHE A 73 -0.38 5.16 -3.95
N MET A 74 -0.96 5.16 -2.77
CA MET A 74 -0.31 4.73 -1.53
C MET A 74 -0.91 3.42 -1.06
N HIS A 75 -0.05 2.48 -0.67
CA HIS A 75 -0.49 1.23 -0.04
C HIS A 75 0.43 0.88 1.12
N ILE A 76 -0.17 0.36 2.17
CA ILE A 76 0.51 0.07 3.43
C ILE A 76 0.30 -1.40 3.78
N TRP A 77 1.39 -2.10 4.09
CA TRP A 77 1.41 -3.53 4.40
C TRP A 77 1.99 -3.77 5.79
N GLY A 78 1.38 -4.69 6.53
CA GLY A 78 1.84 -5.07 7.87
C GLY A 78 2.77 -6.28 7.83
N TYR A 79 3.83 -6.24 8.64
CA TYR A 79 4.79 -7.34 8.80
C TYR A 79 5.13 -7.55 10.26
N LYS A 80 5.34 -8.81 10.63
CA LYS A 80 5.73 -9.18 12.01
C LYS A 80 7.21 -8.90 12.28
N SER A 81 8.02 -8.89 11.22
CA SER A 81 9.46 -8.61 11.29
C SER A 81 9.98 -8.22 9.90
N LEU A 82 11.18 -7.69 9.83
CA LEU A 82 11.85 -7.44 8.55
C LEU A 82 12.17 -8.75 7.82
N GLN A 83 12.43 -9.82 8.54
CA GLN A 83 12.61 -11.16 7.99
C GLN A 83 11.31 -11.63 7.32
N HIS A 84 10.16 -11.48 7.98
CA HIS A 84 8.84 -11.80 7.39
C HIS A 84 8.61 -11.02 6.08
N ARG A 85 8.99 -9.74 6.04
CA ARG A 85 8.92 -8.94 4.82
C ARG A 85 9.77 -9.54 3.69
N THR A 86 10.99 -9.93 3.98
CA THR A 86 11.89 -10.56 2.99
C THR A 86 11.28 -11.86 2.45
N GLU A 87 10.83 -12.74 3.32
CA GLU A 87 10.19 -14.01 2.94
C GLU A 87 8.92 -13.83 2.12
N ALA A 88 8.09 -12.86 2.47
CA ALA A 88 6.89 -12.53 1.70
C ALA A 88 7.25 -12.07 0.28
N ARG A 89 8.25 -11.21 0.15
CA ARG A 89 8.69 -10.68 -1.15
C ARG A 89 9.27 -11.77 -2.06
N GLU A 90 9.98 -12.73 -1.50
CA GLU A 90 10.51 -13.88 -2.26
C GLU A 90 9.40 -14.72 -2.91
N LYS A 91 8.19 -14.70 -2.34
CA LYS A 91 7.02 -15.44 -2.84
C LYS A 91 6.17 -14.67 -3.84
N PHE A 92 6.46 -13.40 -4.11
CA PHE A 92 5.64 -12.58 -5.00
C PHE A 92 5.51 -13.14 -6.41
N SER A 93 6.59 -13.65 -6.99
CA SER A 93 6.54 -14.23 -8.33
C SER A 93 5.62 -15.45 -8.41
N SER A 94 5.57 -16.26 -7.35
CA SER A 94 4.73 -17.48 -7.29
C SER A 94 3.23 -17.17 -7.28
N ILE A 95 2.82 -16.01 -6.77
CA ILE A 95 1.43 -15.57 -6.74
C ILE A 95 1.08 -14.57 -7.84
N GLY A 96 2.03 -14.21 -8.70
CA GLY A 96 1.85 -13.20 -9.76
C GLY A 96 1.68 -11.79 -9.21
N TRP A 97 2.44 -11.44 -8.19
CA TRP A 97 2.45 -10.10 -7.61
C TRP A 97 3.72 -9.32 -7.99
N PRO A 98 3.66 -8.04 -8.37
CA PRO A 98 2.43 -7.27 -8.62
C PRO A 98 1.67 -7.79 -9.85
N PRO A 99 0.33 -7.64 -9.89
CA PRO A 99 -0.46 -8.10 -11.03
C PRO A 99 -0.11 -7.34 -12.31
N LYS A 100 -0.18 -8.04 -13.44
CA LYS A 100 -0.05 -7.40 -14.74
C LYS A 100 -1.26 -6.51 -15.02
N SER A 101 -1.02 -5.36 -15.62
CA SER A 101 -2.04 -4.40 -16.05
C SER A 101 -1.60 -3.68 -17.32
N ASP A 102 -2.53 -2.93 -17.93
CA ASP A 102 -2.24 -2.05 -19.06
C ASP A 102 -1.69 -0.69 -18.64
N ALA A 103 -1.49 -0.48 -17.35
CA ALA A 103 -0.92 0.76 -16.84
C ALA A 103 0.54 0.92 -17.24
N LYS A 104 0.94 2.14 -17.56
CA LYS A 104 2.35 2.48 -17.66
C LYS A 104 3.02 2.33 -16.29
N PRO A 105 4.31 2.02 -16.24
CA PRO A 105 5.05 1.99 -14.98
C PRO A 105 4.95 3.31 -14.22
N PRO A 106 5.03 3.30 -12.89
CA PRO A 106 5.06 4.53 -12.11
C PRO A 106 6.29 5.37 -12.47
N LEU A 107 6.11 6.69 -12.47
CA LEU A 107 7.18 7.67 -12.69
C LEU A 107 8.15 7.71 -11.49
N LYS A 108 7.61 7.48 -10.28
CA LYS A 108 8.37 7.51 -9.04
C LYS A 108 7.81 6.48 -8.06
N MET A 109 8.68 5.85 -7.32
CA MET A 109 8.35 4.91 -6.25
C MET A 109 9.11 5.29 -4.99
N GLU A 110 8.39 5.49 -3.89
CA GLU A 110 8.96 5.75 -2.58
C GLU A 110 8.45 4.70 -1.60
N ASN A 111 9.29 4.32 -0.65
CA ASN A 111 8.85 3.46 0.45
C ASN A 111 9.47 3.90 1.78
N LYS A 112 8.73 3.65 2.85
CA LYS A 112 9.17 3.89 4.23
C LYS A 112 8.76 2.70 5.09
N ILE A 113 9.65 2.30 5.97
CA ILE A 113 9.31 1.38 7.07
C ILE A 113 8.95 2.24 8.27
N VAL A 114 7.77 2.01 8.81
CA VAL A 114 7.24 2.76 9.95
C VAL A 114 6.76 1.80 11.04
N MET A 115 6.68 2.30 12.26
CA MET A 115 6.09 1.60 13.40
C MET A 115 4.88 2.38 13.88
N ALA A 116 3.85 1.66 14.31
CA ALA A 116 2.65 2.29 14.84
C ALA A 116 2.93 3.01 16.17
N ALA A 117 2.31 4.17 16.36
CA ALA A 117 2.29 4.81 17.66
C ALA A 117 1.49 3.96 18.66
N ASN A 118 1.80 4.11 19.95
CA ASN A 118 1.15 3.31 21.02
C ASN A 118 -0.38 3.43 21.04
N PHE A 119 -0.91 4.56 20.61
CA PHE A 119 -2.35 4.82 20.56
C PHE A 119 -2.98 4.41 19.21
N SER A 120 -2.22 3.87 18.28
CA SER A 120 -2.78 3.45 16.98
C SER A 120 -3.72 2.26 17.16
N PRO A 121 -4.91 2.26 16.55
CA PRO A 121 -5.79 1.09 16.52
C PRO A 121 -5.24 -0.06 15.67
N ILE A 122 -4.33 0.24 14.76
CA ILE A 122 -3.64 -0.76 13.93
C ILE A 122 -2.19 -0.86 14.39
N LYS A 123 -1.80 -2.03 14.87
CA LYS A 123 -0.48 -2.30 15.46
C LYS A 123 0.17 -3.52 14.88
#